data_9ad5c7a521ff8403051cb210ba03f3d8
#
_entry.id   9ad5c7a521ff8403051cb210ba03f3d8
#
_cell.length_a   1.000
_cell.length_b   1.000
_cell.length_c   1.000
_cell.angle_alpha   90.00
_cell.angle_beta   90.00
_cell.angle_gamma   90.00
#
_symmetry.space_group_name_H-M   'P 1'
#
loop_
_entity.id
_entity.type
_entity.pdbx_description
1 polymer ?
#
loop_
_entity_poly.entity_id
_entity_poly.type
_entity_poly.pdbx_seq_one_letter_code
_entity_poly.pdbx_strand_id
1 'polypeptide(L)'
;MTEVTSRKKAWVGKLTSATPNSRGMYIPAKKPPRAGPVRQGAGVVATRRPRSLLGKPSPLLRRIGQSLAVLPAYQSTPAYADAPPAFTEVGLRYSRYSEDSLDADKLIFGSRDRYDIDITQLWIEGPIGASWSVALDVQNDYQTGASPWFVGASQDGKAGVIMSGASIQDNRLEVGVTTRYFWADGNAGLKVSHSDEDDYEATSLAFDVSWNSEDNARTWTTSFSSSADTLTPTQGTIPVFIEREELDTQSMYFGVSQILSRTAIARIGLNYTYSEGYLSDPYKLRDQRPDTHERIALSTGYRQFFIAADASLQIDYRYYADSWGTDSHTLELGWAQNSRLGLVTPYLRYYSQRQADFYQVIAATDTPHFADDYRLSSYGAVTAGARWSMSLSEQWTVQLEAERYVSKNSWGLYDGEEAPALVDFWRTSINVTWRFD
;
A
#
# COMPACT_ATOMS: atom_id res chain seq x y z
N MET A 1 -23.17 -47.38 -25.01
CA MET A 1 -22.81 -48.64 -24.40
C MET A 1 -21.57 -48.36 -23.57
N THR A 2 -21.52 -48.32 -22.26
CA THR A 2 -22.28 -48.96 -21.20
C THR A 2 -22.26 -48.02 -19.96
N GLU A 3 -23.43 -47.83 -19.36
CA GLU A 3 -23.65 -47.30 -18.02
C GLU A 3 -22.92 -48.12 -16.95
N VAL A 4 -22.47 -47.45 -15.86
CA VAL A 4 -22.50 -48.05 -14.51
C VAL A 4 -22.91 -47.00 -13.51
N THR A 5 -24.03 -47.26 -12.91
CA THR A 5 -24.81 -46.57 -11.89
C THR A 5 -24.23 -46.62 -10.48
N SER A 6 -24.43 -45.52 -9.74
CA SER A 6 -24.95 -45.39 -8.37
C SER A 6 -24.45 -46.23 -7.20
N ARG A 7 -24.12 -45.58 -6.11
CA ARG A 7 -24.75 -45.83 -4.80
C ARG A 7 -24.51 -44.71 -3.78
N LYS A 8 -25.59 -43.96 -3.47
CA LYS A 8 -25.76 -43.17 -2.26
C LYS A 8 -25.89 -44.09 -1.04
N LYS A 9 -25.25 -43.73 0.09
CA LYS A 9 -25.67 -44.21 1.41
C LYS A 9 -25.81 -43.01 2.34
N ALA A 10 -27.07 -42.74 2.68
CA ALA A 10 -27.48 -41.85 3.75
C ALA A 10 -27.24 -42.51 5.12
N TRP A 11 -26.78 -41.75 6.10
CA TRP A 11 -26.87 -42.11 7.51
C TRP A 11 -27.72 -41.05 8.24
N VAL A 12 -28.86 -41.50 8.74
CA VAL A 12 -29.75 -40.80 9.65
C VAL A 12 -29.37 -41.28 11.07
N GLY A 13 -29.05 -40.36 11.96
CA GLY A 13 -28.78 -40.63 13.37
C GLY A 13 -29.56 -39.66 14.27
N LYS A 14 -30.39 -40.26 15.11
CA LYS A 14 -31.45 -39.73 15.94
C LYS A 14 -31.06 -38.62 16.91
N LEU A 15 -31.95 -37.64 17.01
CA LEU A 15 -32.17 -36.70 18.12
C LEU A 15 -32.50 -37.45 19.42
N THR A 16 -31.83 -37.08 20.52
CA THR A 16 -32.38 -37.24 21.87
C THR A 16 -32.21 -35.93 22.64
N SER A 17 -33.31 -35.43 23.08
CA SER A 17 -33.54 -34.24 23.90
C SER A 17 -33.01 -34.44 25.33
N ALA A 18 -32.31 -33.42 25.86
CA ALA A 18 -32.11 -33.25 27.30
C ALA A 18 -32.24 -31.78 27.66
N THR A 19 -33.23 -31.44 28.42
CA THR A 19 -33.50 -30.16 29.09
C THR A 19 -32.48 -29.90 30.20
N PRO A 20 -31.95 -28.69 30.41
CA PRO A 20 -31.18 -28.36 31.61
C PRO A 20 -32.08 -27.71 32.66
N ASN A 21 -31.93 -28.24 33.87
CA ASN A 21 -32.54 -27.80 35.11
C ASN A 21 -31.84 -26.53 35.63
N SER A 22 -32.62 -25.51 35.94
CA SER A 22 -32.22 -24.27 36.59
C SER A 22 -31.93 -24.49 38.08
N ARG A 23 -30.72 -24.17 38.52
CA ARG A 23 -30.45 -23.81 39.94
C ARG A 23 -29.56 -22.58 40.01
N GLY A 24 -30.16 -21.48 40.48
CA GLY A 24 -29.47 -20.25 40.78
C GLY A 24 -28.47 -20.39 41.92
N MET A 25 -27.35 -19.76 41.78
CA MET A 25 -26.35 -19.61 42.82
C MET A 25 -26.22 -18.12 43.16
N TYR A 26 -26.63 -17.79 44.38
CA TYR A 26 -26.62 -16.46 44.99
C TYR A 26 -25.21 -16.18 45.50
N ILE A 27 -24.53 -15.12 45.06
CA ILE A 27 -23.27 -14.64 45.61
C ILE A 27 -23.53 -13.31 46.33
N PRO A 28 -23.24 -13.17 47.65
CA PRO A 28 -23.51 -11.95 48.38
C PRO A 28 -22.47 -10.86 48.13
N ALA A 29 -22.94 -9.62 48.03
CA ALA A 29 -22.18 -8.39 47.87
C ALA A 29 -21.26 -8.11 49.10
N LYS A 30 -20.01 -7.80 48.87
CA LYS A 30 -19.04 -7.30 49.88
C LYS A 30 -19.23 -5.79 50.09
N LYS A 31 -19.36 -5.39 51.38
CA LYS A 31 -19.41 -4.00 51.82
C LYS A 31 -18.09 -3.26 51.57
N PRO A 32 -18.14 -1.94 51.30
CA PRO A 32 -16.93 -1.11 51.17
C PRO A 32 -16.33 -0.78 52.56
N PRO A 33 -15.01 -0.58 52.66
CA PRO A 33 -14.35 -0.19 53.91
C PRO A 33 -14.53 1.30 54.22
N ARG A 34 -14.58 1.61 55.52
CA ARG A 34 -14.77 2.92 56.14
C ARG A 34 -13.56 3.84 55.91
N ALA A 35 -13.87 5.12 55.69
CA ALA A 35 -12.91 6.23 55.64
C ALA A 35 -12.23 6.47 57.00
N GLY A 36 -10.93 6.63 57.01
CA GLY A 36 -10.11 7.14 58.10
C GLY A 36 -9.65 8.60 57.87
N PRO A 37 -9.21 9.33 58.89
CA PRO A 37 -9.27 10.77 58.95
C PRO A 37 -8.18 11.54 58.15
N VAL A 38 -8.61 12.71 57.67
CA VAL A 38 -7.84 13.74 56.98
C VAL A 38 -6.69 14.29 57.83
N ARG A 39 -5.47 14.31 57.30
CA ARG A 39 -4.38 15.20 57.75
C ARG A 39 -4.16 16.28 56.73
N GLN A 40 -4.35 17.53 57.15
CA GLN A 40 -3.96 18.75 56.47
C GLN A 40 -2.42 18.85 56.40
N GLY A 41 -1.89 19.07 55.22
CA GLY A 41 -0.50 19.43 54.94
C GLY A 41 -0.43 20.42 53.80
N ALA A 42 0.19 21.54 54.04
CA ALA A 42 0.19 22.78 53.24
C ALA A 42 0.79 22.64 51.84
N GLY A 43 0.29 23.51 50.99
CA GLY A 43 0.42 23.77 49.57
C GLY A 43 1.83 23.79 48.96
N VAL A 44 1.84 23.29 47.70
CA VAL A 44 2.64 23.83 46.62
C VAL A 44 1.71 23.86 45.37
N VAL A 45 1.44 25.06 44.89
CA VAL A 45 0.68 25.31 43.66
C VAL A 45 1.59 24.94 42.49
N ALA A 46 1.46 23.71 41.98
CA ALA A 46 1.98 23.30 40.69
C ALA A 46 0.89 23.60 39.64
N THR A 47 1.11 24.63 38.83
CA THR A 47 0.32 24.92 37.66
C THR A 47 0.35 23.74 36.71
N ARG A 48 -0.70 22.90 36.75
CA ARG A 48 -0.94 21.88 35.74
C ARG A 48 -1.25 22.55 34.42
N ARG A 49 -0.34 22.43 33.43
CA ARG A 49 -0.66 22.66 32.03
C ARG A 49 -1.85 21.77 31.67
N PRO A 50 -2.84 22.25 30.91
CA PRO A 50 -3.91 21.40 30.43
C PRO A 50 -3.30 20.30 29.55
N ARG A 51 -3.47 19.05 29.89
CA ARG A 51 -3.25 17.93 28.98
C ARG A 51 -4.27 18.10 27.86
N SER A 52 -3.76 18.32 26.65
CA SER A 52 -4.55 18.23 25.44
C SER A 52 -5.16 16.82 25.38
N LEU A 53 -6.49 16.73 25.42
CA LEU A 53 -7.26 15.54 25.07
C LEU A 53 -7.27 15.43 23.54
N LEU A 54 -6.10 15.34 22.92
CA LEU A 54 -5.98 14.94 21.52
C LEU A 54 -5.80 13.42 21.53
N GLY A 55 -6.83 12.74 21.06
CA GLY A 55 -6.78 11.29 20.83
C GLY A 55 -5.62 10.96 19.91
N LYS A 56 -4.93 9.85 20.22
CA LYS A 56 -3.83 9.34 19.42
C LYS A 56 -4.33 8.77 18.09
N PRO A 57 -3.52 8.83 17.02
CA PRO A 57 -3.91 8.55 15.65
C PRO A 57 -4.11 7.06 15.35
N SER A 58 -4.72 6.75 14.22
CA SER A 58 -5.04 5.41 13.75
C SER A 58 -4.28 5.02 12.47
N PRO A 59 -4.03 3.74 12.21
CA PRO A 59 -3.00 3.18 11.34
C PRO A 59 -3.46 2.73 9.95
N LEU A 60 -4.33 3.47 9.30
CA LEU A 60 -4.81 3.13 7.95
C LEU A 60 -3.77 3.38 6.84
N LEU A 61 -2.72 4.15 7.14
CA LEU A 61 -1.63 4.53 6.24
C LEU A 61 -0.91 3.37 5.59
N ARG A 62 -0.71 2.31 6.34
CA ARG A 62 0.09 1.18 5.91
C ARG A 62 -0.37 0.55 4.61
N ARG A 63 -1.68 0.44 4.38
CA ARG A 63 -2.22 -0.20 3.18
C ARG A 63 -2.23 0.71 1.98
N ILE A 64 -2.38 2.01 2.18
CA ILE A 64 -2.16 3.00 1.12
C ILE A 64 -0.66 3.10 0.83
N GLY A 65 0.20 3.15 1.85
CA GLY A 65 1.66 3.12 1.69
C GLY A 65 2.15 1.84 1.03
N GLN A 66 1.61 0.66 1.35
CA GLN A 66 1.97 -0.59 0.65
C GLN A 66 1.44 -0.64 -0.79
N SER A 67 0.25 -0.12 -1.08
CA SER A 67 -0.23 0.01 -2.46
C SER A 67 0.50 1.12 -3.23
N LEU A 68 0.95 2.19 -2.55
CA LEU A 68 1.78 3.24 -3.14
C LEU A 68 3.27 2.84 -3.18
N ALA A 69 3.79 2.08 -2.22
CA ALA A 69 5.16 1.55 -2.24
C ALA A 69 5.35 0.44 -3.29
N VAL A 70 4.29 -0.28 -3.66
CA VAL A 70 4.33 -1.21 -4.81
C VAL A 70 4.32 -0.45 -6.15
N LEU A 71 3.85 0.81 -6.19
CA LEU A 71 3.92 1.65 -7.38
C LEU A 71 5.34 2.16 -7.74
N PRO A 72 6.27 2.47 -6.79
CA PRO A 72 7.66 2.82 -7.15
C PRO A 72 8.45 1.67 -7.75
N ALA A 73 8.16 0.42 -7.43
CA ALA A 73 8.77 -0.75 -8.09
C ALA A 73 8.44 -0.80 -9.59
N TYR A 74 7.45 -0.05 -10.04
CA TYR A 74 7.08 0.15 -11.45
C TYR A 74 7.77 1.34 -12.11
N GLN A 75 8.28 2.30 -11.35
CA GLN A 75 9.14 3.33 -11.89
C GLN A 75 10.48 2.69 -12.18
N SER A 76 10.61 2.19 -13.42
CA SER A 76 11.87 1.71 -13.99
C SER A 76 12.76 1.05 -12.93
N THR A 77 12.75 -0.30 -12.85
CA THR A 77 14.02 -0.90 -12.45
C THR A 77 15.06 -0.13 -13.26
N PRO A 78 15.92 0.70 -12.66
CA PRO A 78 17.00 1.28 -13.40
C PRO A 78 17.65 0.06 -14.05
N ALA A 79 17.94 0.14 -15.34
CA ALA A 79 18.94 -0.75 -15.92
C ALA A 79 20.18 -0.42 -15.09
N TYR A 80 20.44 -1.21 -14.05
CA TYR A 80 21.62 -1.00 -13.21
C TYR A 80 22.80 -1.06 -14.15
N ALA A 81 23.59 0.02 -14.12
CA ALA A 81 24.84 0.04 -14.85
C ALA A 81 25.69 -1.14 -14.36
N ASP A 82 26.52 -1.68 -15.23
CA ASP A 82 27.46 -2.75 -14.89
C ASP A 82 28.67 -2.20 -14.09
N ALA A 83 28.58 -0.97 -13.61
CA ALA A 83 29.59 -0.27 -12.84
C ALA A 83 28.92 0.58 -11.73
N PRO A 84 29.62 0.84 -10.62
CA PRO A 84 29.17 1.76 -9.60
C PRO A 84 28.83 3.14 -10.19
N PRO A 85 27.96 3.92 -9.56
CA PRO A 85 27.71 5.30 -9.98
C PRO A 85 29.02 6.08 -10.06
N ALA A 86 29.17 6.91 -11.10
CA ALA A 86 30.39 7.71 -11.30
C ALA A 86 30.48 8.89 -10.31
N PHE A 87 29.36 9.27 -9.69
CA PHE A 87 29.21 10.41 -8.79
C PHE A 87 28.42 10.01 -7.56
N THR A 88 28.60 10.76 -6.49
CA THR A 88 27.65 10.73 -5.37
C THR A 88 26.44 11.55 -5.76
N GLU A 89 25.25 10.98 -5.58
CA GLU A 89 23.97 11.63 -5.81
C GLU A 89 23.21 11.81 -4.50
N VAL A 90 22.69 13.02 -4.27
CA VAL A 90 21.74 13.32 -3.20
C VAL A 90 20.44 13.76 -3.84
N GLY A 91 19.33 13.18 -3.40
CA GLY A 91 18.01 13.55 -3.88
C GLY A 91 17.05 13.86 -2.75
N LEU A 92 16.19 14.83 -2.98
CA LEU A 92 15.08 15.20 -2.12
C LEU A 92 13.80 15.17 -2.96
N ARG A 93 12.80 14.38 -2.53
CA ARG A 93 11.45 14.40 -3.10
C ARG A 93 10.44 14.79 -2.03
N TYR A 94 9.57 15.70 -2.40
CA TYR A 94 8.35 15.97 -1.66
C TYR A 94 7.15 15.61 -2.53
N SER A 95 6.20 14.87 -1.97
CA SER A 95 4.95 14.49 -2.64
C SER A 95 3.78 14.80 -1.73
N ARG A 96 2.67 15.27 -2.33
CA ARG A 96 1.40 15.44 -1.66
C ARG A 96 0.35 14.59 -2.36
N TYR A 97 -0.36 13.80 -1.56
CA TYR A 97 -1.55 13.05 -1.92
C TYR A 97 -2.74 13.65 -1.20
N SER A 98 -3.83 13.93 -1.92
CA SER A 98 -5.03 14.55 -1.35
C SER A 98 -6.27 13.91 -1.95
N GLU A 99 -7.08 13.26 -1.11
CA GLU A 99 -8.37 12.69 -1.50
C GLU A 99 -9.46 13.76 -1.52
N ASP A 100 -10.39 13.64 -2.47
CA ASP A 100 -11.59 14.46 -2.48
C ASP A 100 -12.48 14.11 -1.28
N SER A 101 -13.22 15.08 -0.77
CA SER A 101 -14.20 14.85 0.28
C SER A 101 -15.28 13.87 -0.17
N LEU A 102 -15.73 13.01 0.75
CA LEU A 102 -16.85 12.09 0.52
C LEU A 102 -18.12 12.87 0.13
N ASP A 103 -18.86 12.37 -0.85
CA ASP A 103 -20.17 12.93 -1.24
C ASP A 103 -21.13 12.96 -0.05
N ALA A 104 -21.86 14.07 0.09
CA ALA A 104 -22.73 14.28 1.25
C ALA A 104 -23.88 13.26 1.35
N ASP A 105 -24.34 12.76 0.22
CA ASP A 105 -25.41 11.75 0.12
C ASP A 105 -24.94 10.33 0.46
N LYS A 106 -23.63 10.11 0.46
CA LYS A 106 -23.01 8.83 0.85
C LYS A 106 -22.61 8.79 2.33
N LEU A 107 -22.59 9.93 3.03
CA LEU A 107 -22.21 9.99 4.45
C LEU A 107 -23.42 9.75 5.34
N ILE A 108 -23.34 8.76 6.24
CA ILE A 108 -24.31 8.55 7.33
C ILE A 108 -23.89 9.34 8.57
N PHE A 109 -22.63 9.27 8.96
CA PHE A 109 -22.10 9.90 10.16
C PHE A 109 -20.58 10.16 10.04
N GLY A 110 -20.09 11.18 10.74
CA GLY A 110 -18.66 11.52 10.83
C GLY A 110 -18.25 12.68 9.92
N SER A 111 -16.96 12.79 9.62
CA SER A 111 -16.43 13.82 8.73
C SER A 111 -16.54 13.39 7.26
N ARG A 112 -16.69 14.37 6.36
CA ARG A 112 -16.56 14.16 4.91
C ARG A 112 -15.11 14.24 4.46
N ASP A 113 -14.24 14.82 5.28
CA ASP A 113 -12.82 14.95 4.96
C ASP A 113 -12.21 13.55 4.86
N ARG A 114 -11.33 13.40 3.87
CA ARG A 114 -10.59 12.17 3.64
C ARG A 114 -9.11 12.43 3.84
N TYR A 115 -8.24 11.56 3.34
CA TYR A 115 -6.83 11.64 3.61
C TYR A 115 -6.11 12.72 2.81
N ASP A 116 -5.27 13.48 3.54
CA ASP A 116 -4.14 14.24 3.02
C ASP A 116 -2.85 13.62 3.55
N ILE A 117 -1.89 13.32 2.66
CA ILE A 117 -0.61 12.71 3.01
C ILE A 117 0.51 13.54 2.40
N ASP A 118 1.42 13.99 3.25
CA ASP A 118 2.66 14.64 2.86
C ASP A 118 3.82 13.64 3.01
N ILE A 119 4.53 13.36 1.90
CA ILE A 119 5.61 12.39 1.85
C ILE A 119 6.90 13.09 1.52
N THR A 120 7.88 12.99 2.42
CA THR A 120 9.23 13.52 2.21
C THR A 120 10.22 12.38 2.12
N GLN A 121 11.00 12.32 1.03
CA GLN A 121 12.01 11.31 0.80
C GLN A 121 13.37 11.98 0.59
N LEU A 122 14.37 11.51 1.31
CA LEU A 122 15.77 11.91 1.15
C LEU A 122 16.59 10.65 0.84
N TRP A 123 17.46 10.72 -0.16
CA TRP A 123 18.43 9.64 -0.41
C TRP A 123 19.79 10.19 -0.76
N ILE A 124 20.80 9.41 -0.45
CA ILE A 124 22.17 9.60 -0.88
C ILE A 124 22.72 8.26 -1.39
N GLU A 125 23.28 8.24 -2.56
CA GLU A 125 23.97 7.07 -3.13
C GLU A 125 25.31 7.51 -3.69
N GLY A 126 26.34 6.70 -3.44
CA GLY A 126 27.68 6.98 -3.97
C GLY A 126 28.53 5.73 -4.12
N PRO A 127 29.61 5.81 -4.92
CA PRO A 127 30.55 4.71 -5.11
C PRO A 127 31.44 4.52 -3.88
N ILE A 128 31.78 3.26 -3.60
CA ILE A 128 32.83 2.89 -2.64
C ILE A 128 33.89 2.05 -3.38
N GLY A 129 35.00 2.68 -3.71
CA GLY A 129 36.03 2.06 -4.54
C GLY A 129 35.53 1.78 -5.96
N ALA A 130 36.07 0.73 -6.60
CA ALA A 130 35.84 0.47 -8.01
C ALA A 130 34.63 -0.47 -8.30
N SER A 131 34.09 -1.13 -7.28
CA SER A 131 33.11 -2.23 -7.47
C SER A 131 31.91 -2.19 -6.52
N TRP A 132 31.78 -1.16 -5.70
CA TRP A 132 30.72 -1.07 -4.72
C TRP A 132 30.00 0.28 -4.79
N SER A 133 28.71 0.30 -4.44
CA SER A 133 28.00 1.51 -4.03
C SER A 133 27.28 1.28 -2.71
N VAL A 134 27.02 2.37 -2.01
CA VAL A 134 26.17 2.41 -0.82
C VAL A 134 25.13 3.50 -1.01
N ALA A 135 23.90 3.19 -0.64
CA ALA A 135 22.80 4.15 -0.57
C ALA A 135 22.18 4.15 0.82
N LEU A 136 21.80 5.33 1.28
CA LEU A 136 20.94 5.57 2.44
C LEU A 136 19.68 6.24 1.93
N ASP A 137 18.51 5.73 2.32
CA ASP A 137 17.21 6.33 2.06
C ASP A 137 16.45 6.57 3.36
N VAL A 138 15.79 7.72 3.45
CA VAL A 138 14.92 8.11 4.57
C VAL A 138 13.62 8.61 3.99
N GLN A 139 12.50 8.05 4.46
CA GLN A 139 11.16 8.50 4.10
C GLN A 139 10.37 8.86 5.35
N ASN A 140 9.71 10.00 5.30
CA ASN A 140 8.73 10.40 6.30
C ASN A 140 7.39 10.64 5.64
N ASP A 141 6.34 9.97 6.13
CA ASP A 141 4.97 10.11 5.69
C ASP A 141 4.17 10.71 6.83
N TYR A 142 3.57 11.88 6.59
CA TYR A 142 2.68 12.54 7.53
C TYR A 142 1.26 12.55 6.97
N GLN A 143 0.35 11.86 7.65
CA GLN A 143 -1.04 11.75 7.24
C GLN A 143 -1.97 12.50 8.18
N THR A 144 -3.00 13.12 7.57
CA THR A 144 -4.16 13.67 8.26
C THR A 144 -5.44 13.26 7.54
N GLY A 145 -6.59 13.34 8.23
CA GLY A 145 -7.89 13.09 7.61
C GLY A 145 -8.77 12.14 8.41
N ALA A 146 -9.93 11.80 7.84
CA ALA A 146 -10.90 10.89 8.44
C ALA A 146 -10.92 9.54 7.74
N SER A 147 -11.10 8.48 8.51
CA SER A 147 -11.15 7.08 8.04
C SER A 147 -12.59 6.58 7.91
N PRO A 148 -12.93 5.81 6.86
CA PRO A 148 -14.16 5.02 6.86
C PRO A 148 -14.04 3.88 7.88
N TRP A 149 -14.97 3.84 8.86
CA TRP A 149 -15.02 2.80 9.86
C TRP A 149 -15.76 1.55 9.37
N PHE A 150 -16.94 1.76 8.76
CA PHE A 150 -17.73 0.70 8.14
C PHE A 150 -18.83 1.30 7.24
N VAL A 151 -19.44 0.44 6.43
CA VAL A 151 -20.59 0.78 5.60
C VAL A 151 -21.87 0.27 6.29
N GLY A 152 -22.86 1.13 6.41
CA GLY A 152 -24.16 0.82 6.99
C GLY A 152 -25.32 1.12 6.06
N ALA A 153 -26.53 0.69 6.43
CA ALA A 153 -27.75 1.10 5.74
C ALA A 153 -28.17 2.49 6.25
N SER A 154 -28.38 3.42 5.34
CA SER A 154 -28.97 4.73 5.62
C SER A 154 -30.49 4.61 5.83
N GLN A 155 -31.14 5.70 6.22
CA GLN A 155 -32.59 5.71 6.50
C GLN A 155 -33.46 5.35 5.27
N ASP A 156 -32.97 5.62 4.07
CA ASP A 156 -33.61 5.27 2.80
C ASP A 156 -33.23 3.87 2.30
N GLY A 157 -32.47 3.09 3.09
CA GLY A 157 -32.07 1.72 2.81
C GLY A 157 -30.87 1.59 1.86
N LYS A 158 -30.25 2.70 1.45
CA LYS A 158 -29.02 2.67 0.64
C LYS A 158 -27.80 2.45 1.51
N ALA A 159 -26.74 1.91 0.91
CA ALA A 159 -25.43 1.82 1.55
C ALA A 159 -24.82 3.21 1.72
N GLY A 160 -24.36 3.51 2.92
CA GLY A 160 -23.68 4.76 3.23
C GLY A 160 -22.50 4.54 4.18
N VAL A 161 -21.58 5.49 4.22
CA VAL A 161 -20.32 5.38 4.94
C VAL A 161 -20.44 6.03 6.32
N ILE A 162 -19.92 5.34 7.31
CA ILE A 162 -19.71 5.89 8.64
C ILE A 162 -18.21 6.17 8.76
N MET A 163 -17.88 7.46 8.92
CA MET A 163 -16.51 7.96 8.98
C MET A 163 -16.11 8.29 10.41
N SER A 164 -14.81 8.38 10.69
CA SER A 164 -14.33 8.93 11.95
C SER A 164 -14.79 10.39 12.09
N GLY A 165 -15.14 10.78 13.31
CA GLY A 165 -15.58 12.16 13.60
C GLY A 165 -14.44 13.16 13.80
N ALA A 166 -13.20 12.69 13.92
CA ALA A 166 -12.00 13.48 14.18
C ALA A 166 -10.97 13.25 13.09
N SER A 167 -10.18 14.28 12.82
CA SER A 167 -8.98 14.13 11.98
C SER A 167 -7.99 13.20 12.65
N ILE A 168 -7.55 12.21 11.91
CA ILE A 168 -6.47 11.31 12.29
C ILE A 168 -5.16 12.04 11.98
N GLN A 169 -4.15 11.84 12.82
CA GLN A 169 -2.77 12.25 12.56
C GLN A 169 -1.90 11.04 12.78
N ASP A 170 -1.08 10.73 11.82
CA ASP A 170 -0.13 9.64 11.88
C ASP A 170 1.16 10.01 11.18
N ASN A 171 2.28 9.49 11.68
CA ASN A 171 3.59 9.82 11.16
C ASN A 171 4.43 8.53 11.09
N ARG A 172 4.90 8.21 9.88
CA ARG A 172 5.78 7.09 9.62
C ARG A 172 7.18 7.58 9.28
N LEU A 173 8.18 6.97 9.89
CA LEU A 173 9.58 7.13 9.51
C LEU A 173 10.15 5.80 9.05
N GLU A 174 10.65 5.74 7.82
CA GLU A 174 11.39 4.59 7.30
C GLU A 174 12.83 5.00 6.99
N VAL A 175 13.77 4.15 7.39
CA VAL A 175 15.20 4.29 7.08
C VAL A 175 15.70 3.01 6.43
N GLY A 176 16.36 3.13 5.27
CA GLY A 176 16.94 2.02 4.52
C GLY A 176 18.40 2.22 4.19
N VAL A 177 19.17 1.14 4.23
CA VAL A 177 20.56 1.10 3.77
C VAL A 177 20.68 0.03 2.71
N THR A 178 21.22 0.40 1.54
CA THR A 178 21.48 -0.52 0.44
C THR A 178 22.99 -0.55 0.18
N THR A 179 23.56 -1.73 0.03
CA THR A 179 24.90 -1.93 -0.50
C THR A 179 24.83 -2.76 -1.77
N ARG A 180 25.61 -2.40 -2.78
CA ARG A 180 25.63 -3.07 -4.09
C ARG A 180 27.02 -3.35 -4.55
N TYR A 181 27.25 -4.57 -5.03
CA TYR A 181 28.48 -5.03 -5.65
C TYR A 181 28.31 -5.15 -7.16
N PHE A 182 29.28 -4.68 -7.92
CA PHE A 182 29.29 -4.67 -9.38
C PHE A 182 30.42 -5.53 -9.92
N TRP A 183 30.15 -6.30 -10.97
CA TRP A 183 31.09 -7.05 -11.77
C TRP A 183 30.83 -6.79 -13.25
N ALA A 184 31.68 -7.35 -14.16
CA ALA A 184 31.70 -7.00 -15.58
C ALA A 184 30.32 -7.09 -16.28
N ASP A 185 29.49 -8.08 -15.90
CA ASP A 185 28.24 -8.37 -16.60
C ASP A 185 27.01 -8.26 -15.66
N GLY A 186 27.14 -7.60 -14.52
CA GLY A 186 26.01 -7.48 -13.61
C GLY A 186 26.33 -6.88 -12.25
N ASN A 187 25.36 -6.96 -11.36
CA ASN A 187 25.47 -6.45 -10.01
C ASN A 187 24.53 -7.22 -9.05
N ALA A 188 24.80 -7.14 -7.75
CA ALA A 188 23.96 -7.67 -6.69
C ALA A 188 23.81 -6.64 -5.58
N GLY A 189 22.61 -6.49 -5.06
CA GLY A 189 22.24 -5.56 -4.00
C GLY A 189 21.72 -6.26 -2.77
N LEU A 190 21.99 -5.68 -1.60
CA LEU A 190 21.42 -6.05 -0.32
C LEU A 190 20.88 -4.79 0.35
N LYS A 191 19.60 -4.78 0.69
CA LYS A 191 18.93 -3.69 1.42
C LYS A 191 18.42 -4.19 2.76
N VAL A 192 18.63 -3.40 3.80
CA VAL A 192 17.95 -3.53 5.11
C VAL A 192 17.18 -2.25 5.32
N SER A 193 15.92 -2.33 5.72
CA SER A 193 15.13 -1.16 6.12
C SER A 193 14.31 -1.43 7.39
N HIS A 194 14.05 -0.34 8.11
CA HIS A 194 13.24 -0.31 9.31
C HIS A 194 12.26 0.85 9.21
N SER A 195 11.00 0.58 9.55
CA SER A 195 9.90 1.53 9.54
C SER A 195 9.22 1.54 10.88
N ASP A 196 8.94 2.72 11.43
CA ASP A 196 8.31 2.94 12.73
C ASP A 196 7.13 3.91 12.59
N GLU A 197 5.99 3.52 13.15
CA GLU A 197 4.76 4.29 13.30
C GLU A 197 4.27 4.15 14.75
N ASP A 198 3.29 4.95 15.16
CA ASP A 198 2.77 4.93 16.54
C ASP A 198 2.24 3.54 16.97
N ASP A 199 1.83 2.71 16.03
CA ASP A 199 1.20 1.40 16.27
C ASP A 199 1.62 0.30 15.28
N TYR A 200 2.66 0.56 14.50
CA TYR A 200 3.19 -0.36 13.53
C TYR A 200 4.70 -0.23 13.35
N GLU A 201 5.40 -1.34 13.51
CA GLU A 201 6.84 -1.46 13.31
C GLU A 201 7.11 -2.52 12.24
N ALA A 202 8.01 -2.27 11.31
CA ALA A 202 8.41 -3.23 10.29
C ALA A 202 9.92 -3.23 10.07
N THR A 203 10.49 -4.43 9.98
CA THR A 203 11.89 -4.61 9.56
C THR A 203 11.95 -5.49 8.33
N SER A 204 12.63 -5.04 7.29
CA SER A 204 12.76 -5.78 6.04
C SER A 204 14.19 -5.98 5.59
N LEU A 205 14.39 -7.11 4.90
CA LEU A 205 15.62 -7.49 4.21
C LEU A 205 15.28 -7.79 2.76
N ALA A 206 16.04 -7.22 1.82
CA ALA A 206 15.89 -7.52 0.40
C ALA A 206 17.24 -7.80 -0.24
N PHE A 207 17.26 -8.75 -1.16
CA PHE A 207 18.40 -9.11 -1.97
C PHE A 207 18.00 -9.12 -3.44
N ASP A 208 18.81 -8.56 -4.31
CA ASP A 208 18.58 -8.59 -5.74
C ASP A 208 19.88 -8.88 -6.53
N VAL A 209 19.69 -9.47 -7.69
CA VAL A 209 20.76 -9.72 -8.66
C VAL A 209 20.28 -9.33 -10.04
N SER A 210 21.12 -8.65 -10.80
CA SER A 210 20.91 -8.32 -12.20
C SER A 210 22.14 -8.72 -13.02
N TRP A 211 21.93 -9.37 -14.19
CA TRP A 211 23.02 -9.78 -15.06
C TRP A 211 22.63 -9.67 -16.53
N ASN A 212 23.60 -9.37 -17.36
CA ASN A 212 23.45 -9.17 -18.81
C ASN A 212 23.89 -10.40 -19.59
N SER A 213 23.31 -10.57 -20.79
CA SER A 213 23.85 -11.47 -21.79
C SER A 213 25.18 -10.94 -22.36
N GLU A 214 26.00 -11.83 -22.93
CA GLU A 214 27.30 -11.48 -23.52
C GLU A 214 27.21 -10.36 -24.58
N ASP A 215 26.09 -10.25 -25.28
CA ASP A 215 25.82 -9.22 -26.28
C ASP A 215 25.19 -7.95 -25.70
N ASN A 216 24.98 -7.89 -24.38
CA ASN A 216 24.28 -6.83 -23.66
C ASN A 216 22.86 -6.51 -24.18
N ALA A 217 22.27 -7.42 -24.96
CA ALA A 217 20.95 -7.22 -25.52
C ALA A 217 19.82 -7.67 -24.57
N ARG A 218 20.15 -8.45 -23.57
CA ARG A 218 19.20 -8.97 -22.57
C ARG A 218 19.75 -8.81 -21.16
N THR A 219 18.88 -8.35 -20.25
CA THR A 219 19.15 -8.28 -18.81
C THR A 219 18.13 -9.13 -18.07
N TRP A 220 18.58 -10.01 -17.19
CA TRP A 220 17.76 -10.72 -16.23
C TRP A 220 17.90 -10.06 -14.88
N THR A 221 16.78 -9.99 -14.15
CA THR A 221 16.77 -9.48 -12.78
C THR A 221 15.97 -10.44 -11.90
N THR A 222 16.49 -10.78 -10.74
CA THR A 222 15.77 -11.54 -9.72
C THR A 222 15.93 -10.84 -8.39
N SER A 223 14.88 -10.86 -7.56
CA SER A 223 14.96 -10.37 -6.19
C SER A 223 14.14 -11.23 -5.24
N PHE A 224 14.56 -11.22 -3.98
CA PHE A 224 13.85 -11.78 -2.85
C PHE A 224 13.79 -10.74 -1.74
N SER A 225 12.65 -10.62 -1.06
CA SER A 225 12.53 -9.81 0.14
C SER A 225 11.70 -10.51 1.21
N SER A 226 12.01 -10.20 2.47
CA SER A 226 11.27 -10.65 3.64
C SER A 226 11.07 -9.49 4.59
N SER A 227 9.88 -9.33 5.14
CA SER A 227 9.53 -8.35 6.16
C SER A 227 8.88 -9.06 7.34
N ALA A 228 9.28 -8.67 8.53
CA ALA A 228 8.64 -9.06 9.79
C ALA A 228 8.08 -7.79 10.43
N ASP A 229 6.77 -7.81 10.66
CA ASP A 229 6.01 -6.65 11.06
C ASP A 229 5.28 -6.92 12.37
N THR A 230 5.21 -5.91 13.24
CA THR A 230 4.47 -5.93 14.50
C THR A 230 3.41 -4.84 14.48
N LEU A 231 2.18 -5.23 14.85
CA LEU A 231 1.04 -4.33 15.01
C LEU A 231 0.72 -4.20 16.49
N THR A 232 0.66 -2.96 17.01
CA THR A 232 0.27 -2.63 18.39
C THR A 232 -0.80 -1.53 18.37
N PRO A 233 -2.04 -1.86 17.94
CA PRO A 233 -3.06 -0.86 17.68
C PRO A 233 -3.40 -0.01 18.89
N THR A 234 -3.54 1.29 18.68
CA THR A 234 -3.93 2.25 19.73
C THR A 234 -5.44 2.26 19.93
N GLN A 235 -5.89 2.41 21.18
CA GLN A 235 -7.32 2.56 21.48
C GLN A 235 -7.83 3.89 20.98
N GLY A 236 -8.92 3.87 20.25
CA GLY A 236 -9.59 5.03 19.66
C GLY A 236 -11.05 5.17 20.11
N THR A 237 -11.85 5.83 19.29
CA THR A 237 -13.29 5.98 19.52
C THR A 237 -14.03 4.65 19.36
N ILE A 238 -13.57 3.79 18.44
CA ILE A 238 -14.04 2.39 18.33
C ILE A 238 -13.10 1.53 19.17
N PRO A 239 -13.65 0.61 19.99
CA PRO A 239 -12.82 -0.33 20.75
C PRO A 239 -11.98 -1.20 19.80
N VAL A 240 -10.69 -1.30 20.04
CA VAL A 240 -9.80 -2.24 19.39
C VAL A 240 -9.63 -3.43 20.31
N PHE A 241 -9.83 -4.65 19.78
CA PHE A 241 -9.88 -5.88 20.57
C PHE A 241 -8.57 -6.66 20.57
N ILE A 242 -7.58 -6.21 19.78
CA ILE A 242 -6.24 -6.81 19.74
C ILE A 242 -5.24 -5.89 20.44
N GLU A 243 -4.29 -6.47 21.15
CA GLU A 243 -3.21 -5.73 21.84
C GLU A 243 -1.93 -5.73 21.01
N ARG A 244 -1.59 -6.90 20.44
CA ARG A 244 -0.40 -7.10 19.61
C ARG A 244 -0.65 -8.23 18.63
N GLU A 245 -0.26 -8.01 17.38
CA GLU A 245 -0.31 -9.00 16.31
C GLU A 245 0.96 -8.93 15.46
N GLU A 246 1.24 -10.00 14.72
CA GLU A 246 2.41 -10.12 13.87
C GLU A 246 1.98 -10.40 12.42
N LEU A 247 2.83 -9.99 11.49
CA LEU A 247 2.63 -10.25 10.08
C LEU A 247 3.98 -10.42 9.38
N ASP A 248 4.16 -11.58 8.77
CA ASP A 248 5.30 -11.88 7.94
C ASP A 248 4.94 -11.74 6.45
N THR A 249 5.83 -11.14 5.66
CA THR A 249 5.64 -11.03 4.21
C THR A 249 6.93 -11.42 3.50
N GLN A 250 6.81 -12.29 2.51
CA GLN A 250 7.90 -12.70 1.61
C GLN A 250 7.52 -12.37 0.17
N SER A 251 8.49 -11.90 -0.63
CA SER A 251 8.26 -11.59 -2.03
C SER A 251 9.43 -12.07 -2.89
N MET A 252 9.09 -12.57 -4.09
CA MET A 252 10.04 -12.97 -5.11
C MET A 252 9.69 -12.27 -6.41
N TYR A 253 10.70 -11.80 -7.13
CA TYR A 253 10.54 -11.21 -8.45
C TYR A 253 11.53 -11.84 -9.43
N PHE A 254 11.07 -12.08 -10.65
CA PHE A 254 11.90 -12.44 -11.79
C PHE A 254 11.51 -11.59 -13.00
N GLY A 255 12.49 -10.96 -13.65
CA GLY A 255 12.27 -10.10 -14.80
C GLY A 255 13.29 -10.29 -15.91
N VAL A 256 12.85 -10.02 -17.12
CA VAL A 256 13.70 -9.98 -18.32
C VAL A 256 13.42 -8.70 -19.08
N SER A 257 14.48 -7.98 -19.41
CA SER A 257 14.47 -6.85 -20.34
C SER A 257 15.24 -7.25 -21.61
N GLN A 258 14.67 -6.98 -22.78
CA GLN A 258 15.25 -7.32 -24.07
C GLN A 258 15.28 -6.10 -24.98
N ILE A 259 16.45 -5.74 -25.47
CA ILE A 259 16.62 -4.79 -26.58
C ILE A 259 16.17 -5.49 -27.87
N LEU A 260 15.07 -5.01 -28.46
CA LEU A 260 14.50 -5.56 -29.70
C LEU A 260 15.13 -4.93 -30.96
N SER A 261 15.49 -3.65 -30.84
CA SER A 261 16.14 -2.89 -31.90
C SER A 261 16.87 -1.67 -31.31
N ARG A 262 17.53 -0.87 -32.14
CA ARG A 262 18.17 0.40 -31.70
C ARG A 262 17.21 1.41 -31.07
N THR A 263 15.91 1.23 -31.26
CA THR A 263 14.86 2.17 -30.82
C THR A 263 13.77 1.50 -29.98
N ALA A 264 13.86 0.19 -29.73
CA ALA A 264 12.81 -0.54 -29.02
C ALA A 264 13.36 -1.46 -27.93
N ILE A 265 12.73 -1.43 -26.77
CA ILE A 265 12.98 -2.32 -25.63
C ILE A 265 11.64 -2.89 -25.15
N ALA A 266 11.63 -4.19 -24.87
CA ALA A 266 10.52 -4.85 -24.19
C ALA A 266 10.99 -5.44 -22.85
N ARG A 267 10.08 -5.52 -21.88
CA ARG A 267 10.31 -6.16 -20.58
C ARG A 267 9.12 -7.01 -20.18
N ILE A 268 9.38 -8.08 -19.45
CA ILE A 268 8.40 -8.91 -18.79
C ILE A 268 8.90 -9.22 -17.38
N GLY A 269 8.02 -9.24 -16.41
CA GLY A 269 8.35 -9.55 -15.03
C GLY A 269 7.22 -10.29 -14.34
N LEU A 270 7.57 -11.21 -13.46
CA LEU A 270 6.68 -11.98 -12.61
C LEU A 270 7.03 -11.68 -11.17
N ASN A 271 6.05 -11.30 -10.37
CA ASN A 271 6.16 -11.14 -8.93
C ASN A 271 5.23 -12.13 -8.24
N TYR A 272 5.72 -12.77 -7.18
CA TYR A 272 4.93 -13.57 -6.24
C TYR A 272 5.16 -13.02 -4.84
N THR A 273 4.09 -12.85 -4.06
CA THR A 273 4.18 -12.38 -2.67
C THR A 273 3.26 -13.24 -1.80
N TYR A 274 3.79 -13.73 -0.69
CA TYR A 274 3.09 -14.45 0.36
C TYR A 274 3.12 -13.64 1.64
N SER A 275 1.96 -13.50 2.29
CA SER A 275 1.83 -12.88 3.61
C SER A 275 1.07 -13.82 4.53
N GLU A 276 1.51 -13.92 5.77
CA GLU A 276 0.91 -14.74 6.83
C GLU A 276 0.90 -13.95 8.14
N GLY A 277 -0.22 -14.01 8.88
CA GLY A 277 -0.43 -13.32 10.14
C GLY A 277 -1.67 -12.45 10.13
N TYR A 278 -1.68 -11.37 10.91
CA TYR A 278 -2.84 -10.52 11.04
C TYR A 278 -3.03 -9.59 9.83
N LEU A 279 -3.99 -9.92 8.97
CA LEU A 279 -4.29 -9.20 7.73
C LEU A 279 -5.57 -8.36 7.78
N SER A 280 -6.37 -8.48 8.85
CA SER A 280 -7.56 -7.66 9.09
C SER A 280 -7.20 -6.22 9.47
N ASP A 281 -8.15 -5.31 9.34
CA ASP A 281 -7.99 -3.93 9.77
C ASP A 281 -8.55 -3.75 11.19
N PRO A 282 -7.70 -3.53 12.22
CA PRO A 282 -8.12 -3.47 13.61
C PRO A 282 -9.03 -2.27 13.93
N TYR A 283 -9.07 -1.27 13.05
CA TYR A 283 -9.85 -0.04 13.22
C TYR A 283 -11.14 -0.02 12.43
N LYS A 284 -11.42 -1.08 11.65
CA LYS A 284 -12.69 -1.28 10.98
C LYS A 284 -13.58 -2.22 11.79
N LEU A 285 -14.82 -1.81 12.01
CA LEU A 285 -15.77 -2.61 12.79
C LEU A 285 -16.18 -3.91 12.07
N ARG A 286 -16.14 -3.91 10.74
CA ARG A 286 -16.58 -5.02 9.89
C ARG A 286 -15.48 -5.44 8.93
N ASP A 287 -14.38 -5.95 9.48
CA ASP A 287 -13.24 -6.42 8.71
C ASP A 287 -12.60 -7.61 9.42
N GLN A 288 -12.83 -8.80 8.87
CA GLN A 288 -12.16 -10.02 9.27
C GLN A 288 -11.72 -10.77 8.01
N ARG A 289 -10.43 -10.80 7.75
CA ARG A 289 -9.84 -11.38 6.55
C ARG A 289 -9.14 -12.69 6.88
N PRO A 290 -8.90 -13.55 5.86
CA PRO A 290 -8.00 -14.69 6.02
C PRO A 290 -6.63 -14.25 6.55
N ASP A 291 -6.00 -15.09 7.34
CA ASP A 291 -4.67 -14.91 7.92
C ASP A 291 -3.52 -15.16 6.94
N THR A 292 -3.84 -15.58 5.71
CA THR A 292 -2.89 -15.76 4.62
C THR A 292 -3.32 -15.00 3.36
N HIS A 293 -2.35 -14.53 2.57
CA HIS A 293 -2.59 -13.84 1.32
C HIS A 293 -1.50 -14.13 0.29
N GLU A 294 -1.82 -14.92 -0.72
CA GLU A 294 -0.95 -15.17 -1.86
C GLU A 294 -1.30 -14.23 -3.01
N ARG A 295 -0.29 -13.62 -3.62
CA ARG A 295 -0.46 -12.63 -4.68
C ARG A 295 0.52 -12.90 -5.82
N ILE A 296 0.03 -12.88 -7.04
CA ILE A 296 0.84 -13.01 -8.26
C ILE A 296 0.59 -11.83 -9.18
N ALA A 297 1.65 -11.30 -9.78
CA ALA A 297 1.53 -10.22 -10.76
C ALA A 297 2.45 -10.45 -11.94
N LEU A 298 1.88 -10.44 -13.15
CA LEU A 298 2.60 -10.44 -14.41
C LEU A 298 2.62 -9.01 -14.95
N SER A 299 3.80 -8.50 -15.26
CA SER A 299 3.98 -7.17 -15.83
C SER A 299 4.72 -7.23 -17.16
N THR A 300 4.29 -6.40 -18.09
CA THR A 300 4.96 -6.22 -19.38
C THR A 300 5.14 -4.74 -19.65
N GLY A 301 6.23 -4.38 -20.32
CA GLY A 301 6.52 -3.01 -20.71
C GLY A 301 7.12 -2.97 -22.11
N TYR A 302 6.75 -1.95 -22.87
CA TYR A 302 7.31 -1.68 -24.19
C TYR A 302 7.66 -0.21 -24.32
N ARG A 303 8.83 0.07 -24.85
CA ARG A 303 9.30 1.43 -25.14
C ARG A 303 9.74 1.49 -26.58
N GLN A 304 9.21 2.46 -27.35
CA GLN A 304 9.57 2.70 -28.74
C GLN A 304 9.96 4.15 -28.93
N PHE A 305 11.21 4.39 -29.28
CA PHE A 305 11.70 5.73 -29.64
C PHE A 305 11.46 6.04 -31.11
N PHE A 306 10.91 7.20 -31.40
CA PHE A 306 10.65 7.73 -32.74
C PHE A 306 11.65 8.85 -33.03
N ILE A 307 12.68 8.56 -33.82
CA ILE A 307 13.77 9.50 -34.13
C ILE A 307 13.25 10.81 -34.70
N ALA A 308 12.32 10.73 -35.67
CA ALA A 308 11.76 11.92 -36.35
C ALA A 308 10.94 12.83 -35.41
N ALA A 309 10.35 12.27 -34.35
CA ALA A 309 9.56 13.02 -33.39
C ALA A 309 10.36 13.43 -32.16
N ASP A 310 11.59 12.90 -32.01
CA ASP A 310 12.38 13.00 -30.79
C ASP A 310 11.56 12.66 -29.55
N ALA A 311 10.83 11.55 -29.62
CA ALA A 311 9.86 11.12 -28.60
C ALA A 311 9.82 9.61 -28.43
N SER A 312 9.35 9.15 -27.27
CA SER A 312 9.19 7.73 -26.92
C SER A 312 7.76 7.41 -26.53
N LEU A 313 7.14 6.43 -27.19
CA LEU A 313 5.93 5.78 -26.73
C LEU A 313 6.27 4.80 -25.61
N GLN A 314 5.50 4.85 -24.54
CA GLN A 314 5.60 3.97 -23.39
C GLN A 314 4.27 3.23 -23.22
N ILE A 315 4.33 1.90 -23.16
CA ILE A 315 3.17 1.04 -22.92
C ILE A 315 3.55 0.13 -21.77
N ASP A 316 2.77 0.13 -20.70
CA ASP A 316 2.91 -0.76 -19.56
C ASP A 316 1.58 -1.45 -19.29
N TYR A 317 1.62 -2.76 -19.08
CA TYR A 317 0.46 -3.55 -18.70
C TYR A 317 0.82 -4.45 -17.52
N ARG A 318 -0.11 -4.57 -16.56
CA ARG A 318 -0.01 -5.47 -15.42
C ARG A 318 -1.31 -6.23 -15.23
N TYR A 319 -1.19 -7.55 -15.11
CA TYR A 319 -2.22 -8.44 -14.59
C TYR A 319 -1.85 -8.84 -13.17
N TYR A 320 -2.82 -8.86 -12.27
CA TYR A 320 -2.69 -9.28 -10.89
C TYR A 320 -3.80 -10.25 -10.55
N ALA A 321 -3.50 -11.28 -9.75
CA ALA A 321 -4.46 -12.19 -9.14
C ALA A 321 -4.01 -12.57 -7.74
N ASP A 322 -4.96 -12.90 -6.86
CA ASP A 322 -4.66 -13.29 -5.49
C ASP A 322 -5.57 -14.42 -4.96
N SER A 323 -5.18 -14.97 -3.79
CA SER A 323 -5.93 -16.03 -3.10
C SER A 323 -7.24 -15.56 -2.47
N TRP A 324 -7.52 -14.26 -2.47
CA TRP A 324 -8.78 -13.69 -2.00
C TRP A 324 -9.81 -13.52 -3.12
N GLY A 325 -9.50 -13.99 -4.34
CA GLY A 325 -10.38 -13.93 -5.51
C GLY A 325 -10.31 -12.61 -6.28
N THR A 326 -9.37 -11.70 -5.92
CA THR A 326 -9.20 -10.43 -6.63
C THR A 326 -8.36 -10.63 -7.89
N ASP A 327 -8.90 -10.22 -9.03
CA ASP A 327 -8.17 -10.04 -10.28
C ASP A 327 -8.12 -8.57 -10.66
N SER A 328 -7.01 -8.09 -11.20
CA SER A 328 -6.95 -6.72 -11.70
C SER A 328 -6.09 -6.55 -12.94
N HIS A 329 -6.46 -5.55 -13.74
CA HIS A 329 -5.76 -5.12 -14.93
C HIS A 329 -5.36 -3.66 -14.80
N THR A 330 -4.12 -3.35 -15.14
CA THR A 330 -3.62 -1.98 -15.26
C THR A 330 -2.99 -1.80 -16.62
N LEU A 331 -3.41 -0.78 -17.37
CA LEU A 331 -2.79 -0.37 -18.64
C LEU A 331 -2.39 1.10 -18.54
N GLU A 332 -1.13 1.42 -18.76
CA GLU A 332 -0.62 2.80 -18.84
C GLU A 332 -0.03 3.07 -20.22
N LEU A 333 -0.42 4.20 -20.81
CA LEU A 333 0.11 4.73 -22.06
C LEU A 333 0.77 6.08 -21.77
N GLY A 334 2.03 6.24 -22.12
CA GLY A 334 2.80 7.47 -21.96
C GLY A 334 3.45 7.89 -23.27
N TRP A 335 3.62 9.21 -23.44
CA TRP A 335 4.35 9.80 -24.54
C TRP A 335 5.43 10.73 -24.02
N ALA A 336 6.68 10.28 -24.03
CA ALA A 336 7.81 11.05 -23.54
C ALA A 336 8.40 11.90 -24.67
N GLN A 337 8.15 13.20 -24.65
CA GLN A 337 8.58 14.18 -25.65
C GLN A 337 9.79 14.96 -25.17
N ASN A 338 10.91 14.88 -25.89
CA ASN A 338 12.00 15.79 -25.69
C ASN A 338 11.64 17.21 -26.18
N SER A 339 12.02 18.21 -25.41
CA SER A 339 11.79 19.62 -25.73
C SER A 339 12.95 20.49 -25.19
N ARG A 340 12.96 21.76 -25.60
CA ARG A 340 13.93 22.74 -25.06
C ARG A 340 13.74 23.02 -23.57
N LEU A 341 12.57 22.72 -23.03
CA LEU A 341 12.21 22.86 -21.60
C LEU A 341 12.41 21.55 -20.81
N GLY A 342 13.10 20.56 -21.39
CA GLY A 342 13.30 19.25 -20.79
C GLY A 342 12.35 18.17 -21.36
N LEU A 343 12.30 17.03 -20.72
CA LEU A 343 11.48 15.88 -21.08
C LEU A 343 10.11 16.01 -20.45
N VAL A 344 9.04 16.03 -21.27
CA VAL A 344 7.64 16.05 -20.82
C VAL A 344 6.99 14.72 -21.17
N THR A 345 6.34 14.08 -20.21
CA THR A 345 5.70 12.77 -20.38
C THR A 345 4.27 12.80 -19.88
N PRO A 346 3.28 13.25 -20.68
CA PRO A 346 1.88 12.98 -20.39
C PRO A 346 1.61 11.48 -20.44
N TYR A 347 0.69 11.01 -19.56
CA TYR A 347 0.27 9.62 -19.53
C TYR A 347 -1.20 9.47 -19.13
N LEU A 348 -1.77 8.35 -19.54
CA LEU A 348 -3.10 7.90 -19.15
C LEU A 348 -3.01 6.47 -18.65
N ARG A 349 -3.61 6.19 -17.49
CA ARG A 349 -3.69 4.86 -16.90
C ARG A 349 -5.15 4.46 -16.70
N TYR A 350 -5.49 3.26 -17.10
CA TYR A 350 -6.74 2.61 -16.78
C TYR A 350 -6.47 1.45 -15.81
N TYR A 351 -7.31 1.35 -14.81
CA TYR A 351 -7.29 0.27 -13.81
C TYR A 351 -8.68 -0.34 -13.70
N SER A 352 -8.74 -1.66 -13.49
CA SER A 352 -9.98 -2.37 -13.15
C SER A 352 -9.66 -3.56 -12.26
N GLN A 353 -10.50 -3.82 -11.26
CA GLN A 353 -10.40 -4.99 -10.40
C GLN A 353 -11.75 -5.66 -10.19
N ARG A 354 -11.70 -6.99 -9.89
CA ARG A 354 -12.77 -7.78 -9.31
C ARG A 354 -12.74 -7.66 -7.79
N GLN A 355 -13.88 -7.72 -7.14
CA GLN A 355 -13.95 -7.75 -5.67
C GLN A 355 -13.38 -9.05 -5.09
N ALA A 356 -12.93 -8.98 -3.84
CA ALA A 356 -12.57 -10.16 -3.06
C ALA A 356 -13.81 -11.01 -2.75
N ASP A 357 -13.62 -12.34 -2.62
CA ASP A 357 -14.71 -13.31 -2.40
C ASP A 357 -15.53 -13.05 -1.12
N PHE A 358 -14.90 -12.44 -0.12
CA PHE A 358 -15.53 -12.09 1.16
C PHE A 358 -15.93 -10.60 1.26
N TYR A 359 -15.80 -9.84 0.18
CA TYR A 359 -16.26 -8.45 0.16
C TYR A 359 -17.78 -8.39 0.07
N GLN A 360 -18.37 -7.54 0.89
CA GLN A 360 -19.79 -7.19 0.88
C GLN A 360 -19.94 -5.71 1.16
N VAL A 361 -20.80 -5.01 0.42
CA VAL A 361 -21.01 -3.56 0.62
C VAL A 361 -21.46 -3.23 2.03
N ILE A 362 -22.28 -4.09 2.64
CA ILE A 362 -22.61 -4.07 4.07
C ILE A 362 -22.22 -5.43 4.62
N ALA A 363 -21.01 -5.53 5.17
CA ALA A 363 -20.47 -6.80 5.61
C ALA A 363 -21.30 -7.45 6.71
N ALA A 364 -21.73 -8.68 6.47
CA ALA A 364 -22.37 -9.53 7.46
C ALA A 364 -21.30 -10.24 8.31
N THR A 365 -21.57 -10.40 9.61
CA THR A 365 -20.61 -10.99 10.55
C THR A 365 -20.92 -12.45 10.88
N ASP A 366 -21.75 -13.10 10.07
CA ASP A 366 -22.16 -14.50 10.22
C ASP A 366 -21.31 -15.47 9.36
N THR A 367 -20.37 -14.94 8.59
CA THR A 367 -19.39 -15.69 7.80
C THR A 367 -18.00 -15.64 8.46
N PRO A 368 -17.12 -16.63 8.23
CA PRO A 368 -15.77 -16.63 8.82
C PRO A 368 -14.91 -15.45 8.35
N HIS A 369 -15.12 -14.97 7.13
CA HIS A 369 -14.44 -13.80 6.58
C HIS A 369 -15.44 -12.83 5.97
N PHE A 370 -15.24 -11.55 6.22
CA PHE A 370 -16.07 -10.46 5.71
C PHE A 370 -15.31 -9.13 5.75
N ALA A 371 -15.57 -8.26 4.78
CA ALA A 371 -15.04 -6.89 4.76
C ALA A 371 -15.95 -5.99 3.92
N ASP A 372 -16.12 -4.74 4.35
CA ASP A 372 -16.75 -3.66 3.59
C ASP A 372 -15.73 -2.60 3.13
N ASP A 373 -14.45 -2.95 3.13
CA ASP A 373 -13.37 -2.09 2.67
C ASP A 373 -13.47 -1.88 1.15
N TYR A 374 -13.73 -0.64 0.70
CA TYR A 374 -13.87 -0.29 -0.71
C TYR A 374 -12.69 -0.74 -1.59
N ARG A 375 -11.50 -0.89 -1.01
CA ARG A 375 -10.29 -1.38 -1.70
C ARG A 375 -10.40 -2.83 -2.15
N LEU A 376 -11.30 -3.58 -1.56
CA LEU A 376 -11.62 -4.98 -1.90
C LEU A 376 -12.84 -5.09 -2.83
N SER A 377 -13.50 -3.98 -3.18
CA SER A 377 -14.68 -3.95 -4.05
C SER A 377 -14.33 -4.09 -5.52
N SER A 378 -15.35 -4.31 -6.35
CA SER A 378 -15.22 -4.25 -7.81
C SER A 378 -15.37 -2.82 -8.31
N TYR A 379 -14.38 -2.31 -9.05
CA TYR A 379 -14.43 -0.97 -9.64
C TYR A 379 -13.43 -0.80 -10.78
N GLY A 380 -13.56 0.30 -11.50
CA GLY A 380 -12.55 0.79 -12.44
C GLY A 380 -12.11 2.20 -12.13
N ALA A 381 -10.94 2.58 -12.62
CA ALA A 381 -10.40 3.92 -12.42
C ALA A 381 -9.57 4.39 -13.62
N VAL A 382 -9.54 5.70 -13.79
CA VAL A 382 -8.71 6.38 -14.78
C VAL A 382 -7.81 7.39 -14.09
N THR A 383 -6.52 7.34 -14.43
CA THR A 383 -5.54 8.35 -14.01
C THR A 383 -5.03 9.09 -15.22
N ALA A 384 -5.10 10.40 -15.20
CA ALA A 384 -4.45 11.27 -16.18
C ALA A 384 -3.37 12.08 -15.49
N GLY A 385 -2.14 12.08 -16.02
CA GLY A 385 -1.02 12.76 -15.40
C GLY A 385 0.04 13.21 -16.39
N ALA A 386 1.01 13.97 -15.88
CA ALA A 386 2.19 14.38 -16.61
C ALA A 386 3.41 14.42 -15.70
N ARG A 387 4.55 13.97 -16.24
CA ARG A 387 5.88 14.10 -15.64
C ARG A 387 6.69 15.08 -16.47
N TRP A 388 7.43 15.92 -15.79
CA TRP A 388 8.38 16.84 -16.41
C TRP A 388 9.74 16.67 -15.73
N SER A 389 10.82 16.59 -16.52
CA SER A 389 12.19 16.47 -16.02
C SER A 389 13.12 17.38 -16.79
N MET A 390 13.93 18.13 -16.07
CA MET A 390 14.89 19.07 -16.66
C MET A 390 16.21 19.04 -15.87
N SER A 391 17.33 18.91 -16.60
CA SER A 391 18.65 19.16 -16.03
C SER A 391 18.93 20.68 -16.11
N LEU A 392 19.05 21.31 -14.94
CA LEU A 392 19.38 22.75 -14.81
C LEU A 392 20.87 23.00 -15.05
N SER A 393 21.70 22.00 -14.73
CA SER A 393 23.14 21.95 -14.98
C SER A 393 23.57 20.48 -15.06
N GLU A 394 24.87 20.22 -15.22
CA GLU A 394 25.43 18.85 -15.17
C GLU A 394 25.22 18.22 -13.79
N GLN A 395 25.10 19.03 -12.75
CA GLN A 395 24.96 18.58 -11.37
C GLN A 395 23.50 18.54 -10.89
N TRP A 396 22.62 19.39 -11.41
CA TRP A 396 21.27 19.57 -10.88
C TRP A 396 20.19 19.10 -11.84
N THR A 397 19.30 18.24 -11.36
CA THR A 397 18.10 17.81 -12.08
C THR A 397 16.86 18.08 -11.24
N VAL A 398 15.81 18.62 -11.85
CA VAL A 398 14.50 18.83 -11.24
C VAL A 398 13.47 18.02 -12.00
N GLN A 399 12.56 17.37 -11.25
CA GLN A 399 11.41 16.65 -11.80
C GLN A 399 10.14 17.10 -11.11
N LEU A 400 9.07 17.26 -11.87
CA LEU A 400 7.73 17.54 -11.39
C LEU A 400 6.78 16.47 -11.89
N GLU A 401 5.84 16.05 -11.07
CA GLU A 401 4.77 15.15 -11.46
C GLU A 401 3.44 15.64 -10.88
N ALA A 402 2.38 15.54 -11.67
CA ALA A 402 1.02 15.76 -11.21
C ALA A 402 0.09 14.74 -11.89
N GLU A 403 -0.81 14.14 -11.11
CA GLU A 403 -1.82 13.22 -11.62
C GLU A 403 -3.16 13.41 -10.91
N ARG A 404 -4.23 13.18 -11.66
CA ARG A 404 -5.61 13.07 -11.18
C ARG A 404 -6.08 11.64 -11.37
N TYR A 405 -6.52 11.01 -10.28
CA TYR A 405 -7.15 9.70 -10.25
C TYR A 405 -8.65 9.87 -10.00
N VAL A 406 -9.47 9.16 -10.77
CA VAL A 406 -10.93 9.12 -10.61
C VAL A 406 -11.39 7.68 -10.70
N SER A 407 -12.22 7.24 -9.76
CA SER A 407 -12.72 5.86 -9.67
C SER A 407 -14.25 5.80 -9.71
N LYS A 408 -14.79 4.74 -10.33
CA LYS A 408 -16.23 4.45 -10.37
C LYS A 408 -16.47 2.95 -10.42
N ASN A 409 -17.52 2.48 -9.74
CA ASN A 409 -17.94 1.07 -9.83
C ASN A 409 -18.27 0.68 -11.29
N SER A 410 -18.97 1.56 -12.04
CA SER A 410 -19.38 1.30 -13.42
C SER A 410 -18.26 1.31 -14.47
N TRP A 411 -17.03 1.66 -14.09
CA TRP A 411 -15.87 1.63 -14.98
C TRP A 411 -15.08 0.33 -14.90
N GLY A 412 -15.46 -0.56 -13.97
CA GLY A 412 -14.87 -1.89 -13.83
C GLY A 412 -15.20 -2.80 -15.01
N LEU A 413 -14.31 -3.75 -15.30
CA LEU A 413 -14.53 -4.84 -16.26
C LEU A 413 -15.33 -6.00 -15.64
N TYR A 414 -15.52 -5.98 -14.33
CA TYR A 414 -16.15 -7.03 -13.56
C TYR A 414 -17.40 -6.48 -12.87
N ASP A 415 -18.45 -7.30 -12.85
CA ASP A 415 -19.63 -7.02 -12.05
C ASP A 415 -19.29 -7.15 -10.55
N GLY A 416 -20.02 -6.43 -9.70
CA GLY A 416 -19.85 -6.47 -8.25
C GLY A 416 -20.74 -5.49 -7.54
N GLU A 417 -20.65 -5.48 -6.20
CA GLU A 417 -21.43 -4.56 -5.38
C GLU A 417 -20.83 -3.15 -5.42
N GLU A 418 -21.70 -2.14 -5.50
CA GLU A 418 -21.29 -0.73 -5.56
C GLU A 418 -20.75 -0.25 -4.20
N ALA A 419 -19.44 0.03 -4.12
CA ALA A 419 -18.82 0.58 -2.94
C ALA A 419 -19.10 2.09 -2.83
N PRO A 420 -19.73 2.57 -1.74
CA PRO A 420 -19.97 4.00 -1.56
C PRO A 420 -18.73 4.82 -1.23
N ALA A 421 -17.67 4.17 -0.76
CA ALA A 421 -16.45 4.79 -0.24
C ALA A 421 -15.30 4.89 -1.25
N LEU A 422 -15.53 4.70 -2.55
CA LEU A 422 -14.50 4.89 -3.57
C LEU A 422 -13.86 6.28 -3.47
N VAL A 423 -12.59 6.37 -3.86
CA VAL A 423 -11.79 7.59 -3.74
C VAL A 423 -11.45 8.18 -5.09
N ASP A 424 -11.47 9.50 -5.14
CA ASP A 424 -10.84 10.31 -6.16
C ASP A 424 -9.74 11.13 -5.49
N PHE A 425 -8.58 11.33 -6.14
CA PHE A 425 -7.48 12.07 -5.53
C PHE A 425 -6.61 12.82 -6.53
N TRP A 426 -5.86 13.79 -6.02
CA TRP A 426 -4.72 14.40 -6.66
C TRP A 426 -3.43 13.90 -6.02
N ARG A 427 -2.42 13.67 -6.84
CA ARG A 427 -1.04 13.48 -6.38
C ARG A 427 -0.13 14.42 -7.15
N THR A 428 0.72 15.13 -6.40
CA THR A 428 1.75 15.99 -6.98
C THR A 428 3.09 15.66 -6.33
N SER A 429 4.19 15.81 -7.06
CA SER A 429 5.52 15.68 -6.50
C SER A 429 6.53 16.64 -7.15
N ILE A 430 7.50 17.04 -6.35
CA ILE A 430 8.72 17.70 -6.79
C ILE A 430 9.91 16.87 -6.32
N ASN A 431 10.85 16.63 -7.22
CA ASN A 431 12.10 15.95 -6.93
C ASN A 431 13.27 16.82 -7.40
N VAL A 432 14.27 16.99 -6.54
CA VAL A 432 15.51 17.69 -6.85
C VAL A 432 16.67 16.73 -6.57
N THR A 433 17.52 16.55 -7.55
CA THR A 433 18.72 15.70 -7.44
C THR A 433 19.97 16.53 -7.68
N TRP A 434 20.96 16.33 -6.82
CA TRP A 434 22.28 16.94 -6.93
C TRP A 434 23.38 15.87 -7.00
N ARG A 435 24.29 16.00 -7.99
CA ARG A 435 25.44 15.12 -8.22
C ARG A 435 26.74 15.84 -7.97
N PHE A 436 27.67 15.17 -7.32
CA PHE A 436 29.00 15.68 -7.03
C PHE A 436 30.03 14.53 -6.92
N ASP A 437 31.31 14.87 -7.07
CA ASP A 437 32.41 13.94 -6.94
C ASP A 437 32.73 13.58 -5.47
#